data_978e5ccfdbd04f5effd637852327570b
#
_entry.id   978e5ccfdbd04f5effd637852327570b
#
_cell.length_a   1.000
_cell.length_b   1.000
_cell.length_c   1.000
_cell.angle_alpha   90.00
_cell.angle_beta   90.00
_cell.angle_gamma   90.00
#
_symmetry.space_group_name_H-M   'P 1'
#
loop_
_entity.id
_entity.type
_entity.pdbx_description
1 polymer ?
#
loop_
_entity_poly.entity_id
_entity_poly.type
_entity_poly.pdbx_seq_one_letter_code
_entity_poly.pdbx_strand_id
1 'polypeptide(L)'
;MYKRQVDDYGNVISSYAKIHPYSHGVEAKYFTGGDRIEWFNLKGATVSPFICYDMRFPEIFQIASQKSRLIIVSASWPDIRSPQYDILIRARAIETQSFIAIVNRVGHEMKYNYNGHSQIVSPDGNVISTISESEALITAEFDINYADVCRHNFSVKSDRRPDLYKKYL
;
A
#
# COMPACT_ATOMS: atom_id res chain seq x y z
N MET A 1 15.87 -2.31 2.84
CA MET A 1 14.90 -3.23 2.19
C MET A 1 14.33 -2.54 0.96
N TYR A 2 14.24 -3.23 -0.17
CA TYR A 2 13.69 -2.66 -1.40
C TYR A 2 12.80 -3.66 -2.15
N LYS A 3 11.99 -3.15 -3.06
CA LYS A 3 11.03 -3.87 -3.90
C LYS A 3 11.23 -3.43 -5.35
N ARG A 4 11.34 -4.40 -6.25
CA ARG A 4 11.43 -4.16 -7.69
C ARG A 4 10.16 -4.64 -8.38
N GLN A 5 9.72 -3.90 -9.35
CA GLN A 5 8.68 -4.29 -10.30
C GLN A 5 9.35 -4.65 -11.62
N VAL A 6 8.92 -5.77 -12.17
CA VAL A 6 9.46 -6.33 -13.41
C VAL A 6 8.29 -6.49 -14.38
N ASP A 7 8.48 -6.06 -15.62
CA ASP A 7 7.47 -6.24 -16.67
C ASP A 7 7.46 -7.67 -17.23
N ASP A 8 6.56 -7.93 -18.16
CA ASP A 8 6.39 -9.23 -18.83
C ASP A 8 7.54 -9.58 -19.79
N TYR A 9 8.48 -8.65 -20.04
CA TYR A 9 9.71 -8.88 -20.78
C TYR A 9 10.94 -9.09 -19.88
N GLY A 10 10.78 -9.04 -18.55
CA GLY A 10 11.87 -9.19 -17.58
C GLY A 10 12.63 -7.90 -17.26
N ASN A 11 12.17 -6.73 -17.74
CA ASN A 11 12.82 -5.46 -17.44
C ASN A 11 12.39 -4.92 -16.08
N VAL A 12 13.32 -4.38 -15.30
CA VAL A 12 13.00 -3.67 -14.06
C VAL A 12 12.41 -2.29 -14.40
N ILE A 13 11.12 -2.11 -14.13
CA ILE A 13 10.37 -0.87 -14.44
C ILE A 13 10.24 0.07 -13.24
N SER A 14 10.52 -0.41 -12.02
CA SER A 14 10.55 0.40 -10.80
C SER A 14 11.41 -0.27 -9.73
N SER A 15 12.03 0.55 -8.88
CA SER A 15 12.79 0.08 -7.71
C SER A 15 12.53 1.00 -6.54
N TYR A 16 11.72 0.55 -5.60
CA TYR A 16 11.34 1.27 -4.40
C TYR A 16 12.15 0.82 -3.20
N ALA A 17 12.79 1.75 -2.50
CA ALA A 17 13.37 1.52 -1.18
C ALA A 17 12.34 1.90 -0.11
N LYS A 18 12.13 1.02 0.87
CA LYS A 18 11.23 1.25 2.00
C LYS A 18 11.60 2.54 2.72
N ILE A 19 10.68 3.50 2.82
CA ILE A 19 10.93 4.82 3.42
C ILE A 19 11.05 4.69 4.93
N HIS A 20 10.23 3.85 5.56
CA HIS A 20 10.20 3.69 7.01
C HIS A 20 10.68 2.30 7.44
N PRO A 21 12.00 2.08 7.69
CA PRO A 21 12.49 0.87 8.32
C PRO A 21 11.79 0.62 9.66
N TYR A 22 11.47 -0.64 9.97
CA TYR A 22 10.78 -0.98 11.21
C TYR A 22 11.70 -0.80 12.42
N SER A 23 11.45 0.23 13.22
CA SER A 23 12.31 0.65 14.35
C SER A 23 12.20 -0.24 15.59
N HIS A 24 11.08 -0.99 15.74
CA HIS A 24 10.85 -1.90 16.87
C HIS A 24 11.46 -3.30 16.69
N GLY A 25 12.27 -3.47 15.66
CA GLY A 25 13.01 -4.70 15.35
C GLY A 25 14.46 -4.40 15.01
N VAL A 26 15.08 -5.35 14.29
CA VAL A 26 16.48 -5.20 13.86
C VAL A 26 16.63 -4.43 12.55
N GLU A 27 15.55 -4.24 11.81
CA GLU A 27 15.58 -3.68 10.45
C GLU A 27 16.26 -2.30 10.42
N ALA A 28 15.84 -1.37 11.30
CA ALA A 28 16.41 -0.02 11.35
C ALA A 28 17.89 0.04 11.80
N LYS A 29 18.42 -1.08 12.32
CA LYS A 29 19.86 -1.16 12.66
C LYS A 29 20.73 -1.46 11.44
N TYR A 30 20.18 -2.12 10.43
CA TYR A 30 20.91 -2.63 9.28
C TYR A 30 20.54 -1.96 7.96
N PHE A 31 19.39 -1.27 7.90
CA PHE A 31 18.89 -0.65 6.67
C PHE A 31 18.59 0.83 6.88
N THR A 32 19.05 1.64 5.94
CA THR A 32 18.67 3.05 5.83
C THR A 32 17.32 3.16 5.12
N GLY A 33 16.48 4.11 5.54
CA GLY A 33 15.23 4.42 4.85
C GLY A 33 15.46 4.95 3.44
N GLY A 34 14.52 4.68 2.54
CA GLY A 34 14.46 5.29 1.21
C GLY A 34 14.15 6.79 1.29
N ASP A 35 14.48 7.51 0.24
CA ASP A 35 14.42 8.98 0.15
C ASP A 35 13.36 9.49 -0.84
N ARG A 36 12.61 8.58 -1.51
CA ARG A 36 11.63 8.96 -2.54
C ARG A 36 10.45 8.02 -2.63
N ILE A 37 9.34 8.57 -3.12
CA ILE A 37 8.16 7.81 -3.54
C ILE A 37 8.35 7.44 -5.01
N GLU A 38 8.00 6.20 -5.35
CA GLU A 38 8.10 5.68 -6.71
C GLU A 38 6.74 5.55 -7.37
N TRP A 39 6.71 5.74 -8.67
CA TRP A 39 5.57 5.48 -9.56
C TRP A 39 6.04 4.70 -10.79
N PHE A 40 5.21 3.80 -11.25
CA PHE A 40 5.45 3.09 -12.52
C PHE A 40 4.13 2.90 -13.27
N ASN A 41 4.24 2.65 -14.57
CA ASN A 41 3.09 2.33 -15.39
C ASN A 41 2.87 0.82 -15.44
N LEU A 42 1.64 0.37 -15.18
CA LEU A 42 1.21 -1.00 -15.36
C LEU A 42 0.01 -1.00 -16.29
N LYS A 43 0.24 -1.38 -17.57
CA LYS A 43 -0.81 -1.47 -18.61
C LYS A 43 -1.72 -0.24 -18.66
N GLY A 44 -1.11 0.96 -18.64
CA GLY A 44 -1.82 2.24 -18.70
C GLY A 44 -2.25 2.83 -17.35
N ALA A 45 -2.18 2.07 -16.27
CA ALA A 45 -2.45 2.58 -14.92
C ALA A 45 -1.15 3.02 -14.23
N THR A 46 -1.17 4.19 -13.57
CA THR A 46 -0.09 4.59 -12.68
C THR A 46 -0.24 3.92 -11.33
N VAL A 47 0.82 3.24 -10.89
CA VAL A 47 0.87 2.44 -9.66
C VAL A 47 1.99 2.94 -8.78
N SER A 48 1.81 2.91 -7.45
CA SER A 48 2.85 3.22 -6.47
C SER A 48 3.08 2.02 -5.54
N PRO A 49 4.35 1.62 -5.32
CA PRO A 49 4.70 0.52 -4.43
C PRO A 49 5.07 0.99 -3.03
N PHE A 50 4.63 0.26 -1.99
CA PHE A 50 5.08 0.43 -0.60
C PHE A 50 5.41 -0.91 0.05
N ILE A 51 6.05 -0.86 1.24
CA ILE A 51 6.47 -2.06 1.98
C ILE A 51 6.01 -1.96 3.44
N CYS A 52 5.14 -2.87 3.84
CA CYS A 52 4.79 -3.24 5.21
C CYS A 52 4.58 -2.04 6.16
N TYR A 53 5.61 -1.66 6.92
CA TYR A 53 5.55 -0.62 7.94
C TYR A 53 5.20 0.77 7.39
N ASP A 54 5.49 1.02 6.10
CA ASP A 54 5.08 2.23 5.38
C ASP A 54 3.58 2.50 5.51
N MET A 55 2.76 1.45 5.64
CA MET A 55 1.31 1.55 5.76
C MET A 55 0.83 2.32 7.00
N ARG A 56 1.70 2.53 8.00
CA ARG A 56 1.38 3.33 9.19
C ARG A 56 1.48 4.85 8.97
N PHE A 57 2.05 5.28 7.86
CA PHE A 57 2.35 6.68 7.57
C PHE A 57 1.46 7.19 6.44
N PRO A 58 0.33 7.85 6.75
CA PRO A 58 -0.65 8.30 5.75
C PRO A 58 -0.07 9.31 4.77
N GLU A 59 0.94 10.07 5.17
CA GLU A 59 1.53 11.16 4.38
C GLU A 59 2.04 10.67 3.03
N ILE A 60 2.80 9.56 3.03
CA ILE A 60 3.37 9.01 1.80
C ILE A 60 2.30 8.46 0.86
N PHE A 61 1.21 7.89 1.41
CA PHE A 61 0.07 7.41 0.63
C PHE A 61 -0.67 8.58 0.00
N GLN A 62 -0.85 9.67 0.74
CA GLN A 62 -1.46 10.89 0.22
C GLN A 62 -0.67 11.49 -0.94
N ILE A 63 0.66 11.52 -0.83
CA ILE A 63 1.53 11.99 -1.91
C ILE A 63 1.46 11.04 -3.12
N ALA A 64 1.60 9.73 -2.89
CA ALA A 64 1.56 8.73 -3.94
C ALA A 64 0.26 8.80 -4.75
N SER A 65 -0.87 8.95 -4.07
CA SER A 65 -2.19 8.97 -4.67
C SER A 65 -2.50 10.23 -5.51
N GLN A 66 -1.62 11.22 -5.53
CA GLN A 66 -1.76 12.35 -6.47
C GLN A 66 -1.63 11.90 -7.93
N LYS A 67 -0.87 10.84 -8.18
CA LYS A 67 -0.65 10.27 -9.52
C LYS A 67 -1.20 8.86 -9.66
N SER A 68 -1.17 8.04 -8.60
CA SER A 68 -1.57 6.62 -8.69
C SER A 68 -3.06 6.42 -8.39
N ARG A 69 -3.66 5.47 -9.14
CA ARG A 69 -5.00 4.95 -8.90
C ARG A 69 -4.97 3.61 -8.16
N LEU A 70 -3.83 2.94 -8.19
CA LEU A 70 -3.55 1.69 -7.48
C LEU A 70 -2.29 1.85 -6.66
N ILE A 71 -2.32 1.42 -5.41
CA ILE A 71 -1.16 1.34 -4.54
C ILE A 71 -0.97 -0.12 -4.15
N ILE A 72 0.24 -0.64 -4.32
CA ILE A 72 0.56 -2.04 -4.02
C ILE A 72 1.49 -2.13 -2.81
N VAL A 73 1.14 -2.98 -1.84
CA VAL A 73 1.91 -3.15 -0.60
C VAL A 73 2.34 -4.61 -0.44
N SER A 74 3.62 -4.84 -0.14
CA SER A 74 4.11 -6.16 0.28
C SER A 74 4.40 -6.13 1.76
N ALA A 75 3.85 -7.07 2.54
CA ALA A 75 3.93 -7.06 3.98
C ALA A 75 4.39 -8.40 4.59
N SER A 76 5.02 -8.29 5.75
CA SER A 76 5.23 -9.36 6.72
C SER A 76 4.67 -8.85 8.05
N TRP A 77 3.34 -8.86 8.15
CA TRP A 77 2.59 -8.27 9.25
C TRP A 77 2.05 -9.38 10.16
N PRO A 78 2.48 -9.44 11.43
CA PRO A 78 2.12 -10.53 12.31
C PRO A 78 0.65 -10.46 12.74
N ASP A 79 0.06 -11.63 13.00
CA ASP A 79 -1.34 -11.84 13.35
C ASP A 79 -1.80 -11.06 14.58
N ILE A 80 -0.94 -10.91 15.58
CA ILE A 80 -1.21 -10.11 16.80
C ILE A 80 -1.59 -8.66 16.49
N ARG A 81 -1.33 -8.19 15.27
CA ARG A 81 -1.69 -6.85 14.80
C ARG A 81 -2.65 -6.85 13.61
N SER A 82 -3.30 -7.96 13.32
CA SER A 82 -4.27 -8.08 12.22
C SER A 82 -5.42 -7.07 12.31
N PRO A 83 -6.01 -6.76 13.48
CA PRO A 83 -7.04 -5.73 13.54
C PRO A 83 -6.57 -4.35 13.08
N GLN A 84 -5.31 -3.99 13.37
CA GLN A 84 -4.72 -2.74 12.88
C GLN A 84 -4.45 -2.79 11.38
N TYR A 85 -4.01 -3.95 10.87
CA TYR A 85 -3.75 -4.18 9.47
C TYR A 85 -5.01 -3.95 8.62
N ASP A 86 -6.11 -4.59 8.98
CA ASP A 86 -7.37 -4.50 8.24
C ASP A 86 -7.97 -3.08 8.26
N ILE A 87 -7.88 -2.40 9.41
CA ILE A 87 -8.33 -1.01 9.52
C ILE A 87 -7.47 -0.08 8.66
N LEU A 88 -6.14 -0.23 8.72
CA LEU A 88 -5.23 0.64 7.99
C LEU A 88 -5.36 0.48 6.48
N ILE A 89 -5.54 -0.72 5.96
CA ILE A 89 -5.73 -0.94 4.52
C ILE A 89 -6.94 -0.16 4.01
N ARG A 90 -8.08 -0.31 4.70
CA ARG A 90 -9.33 0.38 4.33
C ARG A 90 -9.20 1.89 4.48
N ALA A 91 -8.56 2.35 5.56
CA ALA A 91 -8.30 3.77 5.76
C ALA A 91 -7.45 4.35 4.62
N ARG A 92 -6.36 3.66 4.22
CA ARG A 92 -5.53 4.08 3.08
C ARG A 92 -6.33 4.15 1.78
N ALA A 93 -7.20 3.18 1.51
CA ALA A 93 -8.05 3.19 0.32
C ALA A 93 -9.00 4.40 0.31
N ILE A 94 -9.73 4.61 1.40
CA ILE A 94 -10.73 5.68 1.54
C ILE A 94 -10.08 7.06 1.46
N GLU A 95 -9.05 7.32 2.26
CA GLU A 95 -8.42 8.65 2.35
C GLU A 95 -7.65 9.05 1.08
N THR A 96 -7.16 8.06 0.33
CA THR A 96 -6.45 8.30 -0.93
C THR A 96 -7.33 8.18 -2.16
N GLN A 97 -8.54 7.65 -2.00
CA GLN A 97 -9.46 7.35 -3.10
C GLN A 97 -8.74 6.57 -4.21
N SER A 98 -8.01 5.52 -3.79
CA SER A 98 -7.23 4.64 -4.67
C SER A 98 -7.49 3.19 -4.30
N PHE A 99 -7.36 2.29 -5.26
CA PHE A 99 -7.30 0.87 -4.96
C PHE A 99 -6.05 0.56 -4.14
N ILE A 100 -6.18 -0.32 -3.16
CA ILE A 100 -5.06 -0.86 -2.40
C ILE A 100 -5.02 -2.38 -2.63
N ALA A 101 -3.92 -2.87 -3.22
CA ALA A 101 -3.65 -4.30 -3.30
C ALA A 101 -2.51 -4.62 -2.34
N ILE A 102 -2.79 -5.44 -1.33
CA ILE A 102 -1.79 -5.82 -0.33
C ILE A 102 -1.63 -7.33 -0.27
N VAL A 103 -0.38 -7.75 -0.28
CA VAL A 103 0.00 -9.14 -0.02
C VAL A 103 0.72 -9.21 1.33
N ASN A 104 0.27 -10.12 2.18
CA ASN A 104 0.90 -10.44 3.45
C ASN A 104 1.32 -11.91 3.47
N ARG A 105 2.43 -12.20 4.13
CA ARG A 105 2.89 -13.58 4.29
C ARG A 105 1.95 -14.41 5.16
N VAL A 106 2.03 -15.72 5.02
CA VAL A 106 1.44 -16.71 5.92
C VAL A 106 2.55 -17.56 6.57
N GLY A 107 2.23 -18.24 7.66
CA GLY A 107 3.11 -19.18 8.35
C GLY A 107 3.67 -18.65 9.66
N HIS A 108 4.73 -19.27 10.12
CA HIS A 108 5.34 -18.98 11.41
C HIS A 108 6.82 -18.62 11.24
N GLU A 109 7.31 -17.67 12.01
CA GLU A 109 8.73 -17.33 12.09
C GLU A 109 9.09 -16.84 13.49
N MET A 110 10.05 -17.52 14.12
CA MET A 110 10.46 -17.23 15.50
C MET A 110 9.26 -17.27 16.46
N LYS A 111 8.84 -16.12 17.01
CA LYS A 111 7.72 -15.99 17.94
C LYS A 111 6.44 -15.41 17.32
N TYR A 112 6.45 -15.19 16.01
CA TYR A 112 5.33 -14.56 15.31
C TYR A 112 4.64 -15.54 14.38
N ASN A 113 3.32 -15.51 14.40
CA ASN A 113 2.48 -16.09 13.37
C ASN A 113 2.08 -15.02 12.37
N TYR A 114 1.80 -15.44 11.15
CA TYR A 114 1.36 -14.60 10.06
C TYR A 114 0.16 -15.27 9.41
N ASN A 115 -0.96 -14.62 9.47
CA ASN A 115 -2.25 -15.18 9.04
C ASN A 115 -2.69 -14.68 7.66
N GLY A 116 -1.78 -14.13 6.85
CA GLY A 116 -2.13 -13.67 5.52
C GLY A 116 -3.01 -12.44 5.54
N HIS A 117 -4.30 -12.58 5.27
CA HIS A 117 -5.24 -11.49 5.05
C HIS A 117 -4.86 -10.60 3.86
N SER A 118 -4.17 -11.20 2.86
CA SER A 118 -3.96 -10.52 1.58
C SER A 118 -5.28 -10.15 0.96
N GLN A 119 -5.41 -8.92 0.47
CA GLN A 119 -6.69 -8.41 -0.02
C GLN A 119 -6.52 -7.28 -1.03
N ILE A 120 -7.57 -7.05 -1.81
CA ILE A 120 -7.71 -5.90 -2.68
C ILE A 120 -8.91 -5.10 -2.19
N VAL A 121 -8.69 -3.80 -1.97
CA VAL A 121 -9.69 -2.87 -1.44
C VAL A 121 -9.92 -1.76 -2.45
N SER A 122 -11.20 -1.47 -2.71
CA SER A 122 -11.63 -0.40 -3.62
C SER A 122 -11.51 0.99 -2.97
N PRO A 123 -11.56 2.09 -3.76
CA PRO A 123 -11.41 3.46 -3.28
C PRO A 123 -12.43 3.89 -2.22
N ASP A 124 -13.56 3.22 -2.11
CA ASP A 124 -14.62 3.43 -1.12
C ASP A 124 -14.48 2.53 0.13
N GLY A 125 -13.38 1.76 0.22
CA GLY A 125 -13.04 0.95 1.39
C GLY A 125 -13.64 -0.46 1.41
N ASN A 126 -14.30 -0.90 0.33
CA ASN A 126 -14.84 -2.25 0.25
C ASN A 126 -13.75 -3.26 -0.14
N VAL A 127 -13.72 -4.41 0.51
CA VAL A 127 -12.88 -5.54 0.09
C VAL A 127 -13.53 -6.19 -1.11
N ILE A 128 -12.82 -6.23 -2.24
CA ILE A 128 -13.31 -6.74 -3.53
C ILE A 128 -12.69 -8.08 -3.94
N SER A 129 -11.84 -8.64 -3.09
CA SER A 129 -11.23 -9.97 -3.25
C SER A 129 -11.67 -10.90 -2.14
N THR A 130 -11.40 -12.19 -2.28
CA THR A 130 -11.43 -13.12 -1.16
C THR A 130 -10.29 -12.80 -0.18
N ILE A 131 -10.46 -13.16 1.09
CA ILE A 131 -9.41 -13.11 2.11
C ILE A 131 -9.09 -14.55 2.50
N SER A 132 -7.81 -14.89 2.66
CA SER A 132 -7.36 -16.21 3.07
C SER A 132 -6.35 -16.11 4.22
N GLU A 133 -6.46 -17.03 5.16
CA GLU A 133 -5.48 -17.22 6.26
C GLU A 133 -4.43 -18.28 5.91
N SER A 134 -4.47 -18.81 4.70
CA SER A 134 -3.51 -19.79 4.17
C SER A 134 -2.87 -19.27 2.88
N GLU A 135 -1.86 -19.99 2.41
CA GLU A 135 -1.25 -19.70 1.11
C GLU A 135 -2.29 -19.82 -0.01
N ALA A 136 -2.49 -18.72 -0.74
CA ALA A 136 -3.50 -18.62 -1.77
C ALA A 136 -3.16 -17.58 -2.83
N LEU A 137 -3.72 -17.77 -4.03
CA LEU A 137 -3.78 -16.75 -5.05
C LEU A 137 -5.06 -15.92 -4.85
N ILE A 138 -4.89 -14.63 -4.58
CA ILE A 138 -5.99 -13.69 -4.42
C ILE A 138 -6.16 -12.91 -5.72
N THR A 139 -7.34 -12.92 -6.28
CA THR A 139 -7.69 -12.21 -7.51
C THR A 139 -8.93 -11.36 -7.33
N ALA A 140 -9.01 -10.26 -8.08
CA ALA A 140 -10.22 -9.47 -8.24
C ALA A 140 -10.23 -8.85 -9.65
N GLU A 141 -11.41 -8.66 -10.18
CA GLU A 141 -11.65 -7.91 -11.42
C GLU A 141 -12.29 -6.58 -11.09
N PHE A 142 -11.74 -5.48 -11.59
CA PHE A 142 -12.24 -4.14 -11.32
C PHE A 142 -11.83 -3.15 -12.42
N ASP A 143 -12.63 -2.12 -12.59
CA ASP A 143 -12.28 -0.98 -13.45
C ASP A 143 -11.39 0.01 -12.66
N ILE A 144 -10.18 0.20 -13.08
CA ILE A 144 -9.22 1.13 -12.47
C ILE A 144 -9.72 2.59 -12.48
N ASN A 145 -10.57 2.95 -13.45
CA ASN A 145 -11.14 4.29 -13.56
C ASN A 145 -12.16 4.59 -12.46
N TYR A 146 -12.65 3.59 -11.74
CA TYR A 146 -13.52 3.80 -10.59
C TYR A 146 -12.88 4.71 -9.53
N ALA A 147 -11.55 4.71 -9.42
CA ALA A 147 -10.84 5.66 -8.57
C ALA A 147 -11.10 7.13 -8.96
N ASP A 148 -11.16 7.42 -10.27
CA ASP A 148 -11.45 8.78 -10.75
C ASP A 148 -12.93 9.13 -10.55
N VAL A 149 -13.83 8.17 -10.69
CA VAL A 149 -15.26 8.35 -10.38
C VAL A 149 -15.45 8.72 -8.92
N CYS A 150 -14.80 8.01 -7.99
CA CYS A 150 -14.84 8.35 -6.56
C CYS A 150 -14.30 9.75 -6.27
N ARG A 151 -13.18 10.13 -6.90
CA ARG A 151 -12.57 11.46 -6.75
C ARG A 151 -13.43 12.59 -7.31
N HIS A 152 -14.14 12.32 -8.40
CA HIS A 152 -15.06 13.28 -9.00
C HIS A 152 -16.32 13.49 -8.15
N ASN A 153 -16.92 12.39 -7.69
CA ASN A 153 -18.18 12.42 -6.94
C ASN A 153 -18.02 12.98 -5.53
N PHE A 154 -16.87 12.78 -4.91
CA PHE A 154 -16.55 13.25 -3.57
C PHE A 154 -15.10 13.70 -3.48
N SER A 155 -14.83 14.96 -3.80
CA SER A 155 -13.49 15.49 -4.07
C SER A 155 -12.70 15.85 -2.80
N VAL A 156 -12.57 14.96 -1.83
CA VAL A 156 -11.82 15.17 -0.56
C VAL A 156 -10.38 15.65 -0.78
N LYS A 157 -9.78 15.30 -1.91
CA LYS A 157 -8.39 15.69 -2.21
C LYS A 157 -8.25 17.20 -2.45
N SER A 158 -9.24 17.84 -3.06
CA SER A 158 -9.25 19.29 -3.30
C SER A 158 -9.43 20.11 -2.02
N ASP A 159 -10.04 19.52 -0.99
CA ASP A 159 -10.31 20.19 0.28
C ASP A 159 -9.11 20.17 1.24
N ARG A 160 -8.06 19.44 0.89
CA ARG A 160 -6.84 19.40 1.69
C ARG A 160 -6.13 20.74 1.72
N ARG A 161 -5.57 21.08 2.86
CA ARG A 161 -4.88 22.33 3.12
C ARG A 161 -3.37 22.13 3.35
N PRO A 162 -2.60 21.68 2.32
CA PRO A 162 -1.17 21.43 2.47
C PRO A 162 -0.37 22.69 2.83
N ASP A 163 -0.83 23.85 2.42
CA ASP A 163 -0.32 25.16 2.80
C ASP A 163 -0.38 25.41 4.32
N LEU A 164 -1.48 24.96 4.93
CA LEU A 164 -1.66 25.04 6.38
C LEU A 164 -0.85 23.97 7.11
N TYR A 165 -0.90 22.72 6.65
CA TYR A 165 -0.25 21.59 7.32
C TYR A 165 1.27 21.79 7.43
N LYS A 166 1.90 22.36 6.38
CA LYS A 166 3.35 22.67 6.37
C LYS A 166 3.81 23.63 7.49
N LYS A 167 2.89 24.38 8.09
CA LYS A 167 3.23 25.30 9.18
C LYS A 167 3.42 24.59 10.53
N TYR A 168 2.99 23.34 10.63
CA TYR A 168 2.98 22.55 11.86
C TYR A 168 3.84 21.28 11.75
N LEU A 169 4.52 21.06 10.63
CA LEU A 169 5.51 20.00 10.37
C LEU A 169 6.92 20.57 10.41
#